data_649c85e5c5433a08ebe177c9cfa24ca4
#
_entry.id   649c85e5c5433a08ebe177c9cfa24ca4
#
_cell.length_a   1.000
_cell.length_b   1.000
_cell.length_c   1.000
_cell.angle_alpha   90.00
_cell.angle_beta   90.00
_cell.angle_gamma   90.00
#
_symmetry.space_group_name_H-M   'P 1'
#
loop_
_entity.id
_entity.type
_entity.pdbx_description
1 polymer ?
#
loop_
_entity_poly.entity_id
_entity_poly.type
_entity_poly.pdbx_seq_one_letter_code
_entity_poly.pdbx_strand_id
1 'polypeptide(L)'
;MSDQAKKKLYSGTRGLMHEEPLLFEHAHESPESINLPGVVGNLSDKLKAFTRDKEAGIPGLSEPEAVRHFVRLSQWNHNIETGFYPLGSCTMKYNPRVNEQVVRLPGLAHIHPDQPETTVQGTLALLHELQQWLGEITGFSHCTLQPAAGAHGEWTGLMMIRAALDARGDSHRNKVLVPDSAHGTNPASAALCGMTTVEIKSTPEGRVDLDELKAHLDGNVAALMMTNPNTTGMFESDIAEICRLVHEAGGFVYGDGANLNALVGKAKPGEMGIDCLHINVHKTFSTPHGGGGPGGGPVVMNESLAPFMPTPRIEKVEGSYRIVADDPTSIGPVLGSIGQVGVLLRAAAYIAAFGKDHLHRIADDSVLNANYILARLKGAYHVPFQGICKHECLLTDKIQNRHGIKTLDIAKRLIDLGFHP
;
A
#
# COMPACT_ATOMS: atom_id res chain seq x y z
N MET A 1 21.47 -30.54 37.08
CA MET A 1 20.94 -29.74 35.94
C MET A 1 21.34 -28.32 36.19
N SER A 2 22.30 -27.82 35.44
CA SER A 2 22.97 -26.57 35.68
C SER A 2 22.09 -25.37 35.32
N ASP A 3 21.90 -24.56 36.32
CA ASP A 3 21.24 -23.23 36.24
C ASP A 3 22.17 -22.29 35.46
N GLN A 4 22.05 -22.30 34.13
CA GLN A 4 22.65 -21.24 33.34
C GLN A 4 21.71 -20.03 33.47
N ALA A 5 22.07 -19.15 34.39
CA ALA A 5 21.49 -17.84 34.48
C ALA A 5 21.46 -17.19 33.08
N LYS A 6 20.31 -17.14 32.46
CA LYS A 6 20.08 -16.41 31.22
C LYS A 6 20.54 -14.98 31.48
N LYS A 7 21.63 -14.57 30.86
CA LYS A 7 22.16 -13.21 30.91
C LYS A 7 21.10 -12.32 30.32
N LYS A 8 20.33 -11.62 31.15
CA LYS A 8 19.35 -10.63 30.72
C LYS A 8 20.13 -9.53 30.01
N LEU A 9 19.86 -9.39 28.72
CA LEU A 9 20.35 -8.26 27.93
C LEU A 9 19.47 -7.05 28.26
N TYR A 10 19.95 -6.19 29.14
CA TYR A 10 19.30 -4.92 29.37
C TYR A 10 19.64 -3.97 28.22
N SER A 11 18.63 -3.44 27.53
CA SER A 11 18.83 -2.31 26.63
C SER A 11 19.08 -1.07 27.48
N GLY A 12 20.32 -0.62 27.52
CA GLY A 12 20.79 0.42 28.46
C GLY A 12 20.28 1.85 28.26
N THR A 13 19.27 2.07 27.44
CA THR A 13 18.87 3.43 27.06
C THR A 13 17.51 3.88 27.58
N ARG A 14 16.74 3.02 28.27
CA ARG A 14 15.40 3.35 28.77
C ARG A 14 15.24 2.93 30.23
N GLY A 15 16.05 3.47 31.12
CA GLY A 15 16.21 3.09 32.52
C GLY A 15 14.96 3.10 33.42
N LEU A 16 13.78 3.41 32.88
CA LEU A 16 12.51 3.38 33.59
C LEU A 16 11.49 2.40 32.97
N MET A 17 11.90 1.60 31.98
CA MET A 17 10.99 0.62 31.37
C MET A 17 11.28 -0.76 31.94
N HIS A 18 10.25 -1.37 32.52
CA HIS A 18 10.32 -2.78 32.93
C HIS A 18 10.36 -3.69 31.71
N GLU A 19 11.14 -4.77 31.79
CA GLU A 19 11.03 -5.87 30.83
C GLU A 19 9.61 -6.42 30.90
N GLU A 20 8.98 -6.60 29.73
CA GLU A 20 7.68 -7.23 29.63
C GLU A 20 7.90 -8.67 29.19
N PRO A 21 7.51 -9.67 30.00
CA PRO A 21 7.61 -11.08 29.64
C PRO A 21 6.64 -11.41 28.51
N LEU A 22 6.87 -12.54 27.83
CA LEU A 22 5.93 -13.06 26.85
C LEU A 22 4.61 -13.45 27.54
N LEU A 23 3.49 -13.36 26.84
CA LEU A 23 2.18 -13.77 27.36
C LEU A 23 2.21 -15.17 27.97
N PHE A 24 2.94 -16.10 27.34
CA PHE A 24 3.11 -17.48 27.80
C PHE A 24 3.96 -17.63 29.06
N GLU A 25 4.67 -16.59 29.45
CA GLU A 25 5.46 -16.56 30.70
C GLU A 25 4.63 -16.02 31.89
N HIS A 26 3.50 -15.40 31.60
CA HIS A 26 2.51 -14.97 32.61
C HIS A 26 1.54 -16.09 33.02
N ALA A 27 1.77 -17.34 32.60
CA ALA A 27 0.86 -18.45 32.78
C ALA A 27 0.39 -18.57 34.24
N HIS A 28 -0.80 -18.10 34.49
CA HIS A 28 -1.58 -18.47 35.66
C HIS A 28 -2.65 -19.47 35.23
N GLU A 29 -2.99 -20.42 36.09
CA GLU A 29 -4.25 -21.16 35.96
C GLU A 29 -5.35 -20.11 35.96
N SER A 30 -5.98 -19.92 34.81
CA SER A 30 -6.72 -18.74 34.46
C SER A 30 -8.05 -18.59 35.20
N PRO A 31 -8.34 -17.40 35.72
CA PRO A 31 -9.73 -16.99 35.79
C PRO A 31 -10.25 -16.70 34.38
N GLU A 32 -11.44 -17.14 34.04
CA GLU A 32 -12.14 -16.75 32.82
C GLU A 32 -12.19 -15.23 32.74
N SER A 33 -11.46 -14.64 31.81
CA SER A 33 -11.37 -13.18 31.68
C SER A 33 -12.53 -12.56 30.92
N ILE A 34 -13.34 -13.37 30.25
CA ILE A 34 -14.49 -12.93 29.45
C ILE A 34 -15.66 -13.90 29.72
N ASN A 35 -16.77 -13.37 30.24
CA ASN A 35 -18.03 -14.09 30.27
C ASN A 35 -18.60 -14.18 28.84
N LEU A 36 -18.23 -15.22 28.12
CA LEU A 36 -18.90 -15.55 26.87
C LEU A 36 -20.32 -16.04 27.18
N PRO A 37 -21.33 -15.65 26.38
CA PRO A 37 -22.65 -16.26 26.48
C PRO A 37 -22.54 -17.77 26.40
N GLY A 38 -23.20 -18.51 27.31
CA GLY A 38 -23.17 -19.96 27.29
C GLY A 38 -23.58 -20.49 25.91
N VAL A 39 -22.89 -21.51 25.43
CA VAL A 39 -23.23 -22.18 24.17
C VAL A 39 -24.65 -22.76 24.32
N VAL A 40 -25.59 -22.22 23.55
CA VAL A 40 -26.97 -22.75 23.52
C VAL A 40 -26.98 -24.03 22.71
N GLY A 41 -27.05 -25.17 23.39
CA GLY A 41 -27.14 -26.49 22.80
C GLY A 41 -25.91 -27.38 23.06
N ASN A 42 -26.12 -28.66 23.13
CA ASN A 42 -25.02 -29.62 23.18
C ASN A 42 -24.29 -29.62 21.86
N LEU A 43 -22.97 -29.39 21.86
CA LEU A 43 -22.11 -29.73 20.74
C LEU A 43 -22.43 -31.17 20.33
N SER A 44 -23.04 -31.33 19.16
CA SER A 44 -23.52 -32.63 18.72
C SER A 44 -22.35 -33.64 18.74
N ASP A 45 -22.65 -34.92 19.01
CA ASP A 45 -21.68 -36.01 18.98
C ASP A 45 -20.88 -36.05 17.66
N LYS A 46 -21.41 -35.43 16.60
CA LYS A 46 -20.73 -35.25 15.30
C LYS A 46 -19.46 -34.35 15.39
N LEU A 47 -19.36 -33.45 16.34
CA LEU A 47 -18.20 -32.58 16.50
C LEU A 47 -17.16 -33.14 17.47
N LYS A 48 -17.51 -34.15 18.28
CA LYS A 48 -16.54 -34.77 19.21
C LYS A 48 -15.29 -35.31 18.53
N ALA A 49 -15.43 -35.87 17.34
CA ALA A 49 -14.30 -36.37 16.57
C ALA A 49 -13.31 -35.28 16.11
N PHE A 50 -13.73 -34.00 16.13
CA PHE A 50 -12.92 -32.85 15.72
C PHE A 50 -12.46 -31.98 16.89
N THR A 51 -12.86 -32.33 18.12
CA THR A 51 -12.38 -31.64 19.32
C THR A 51 -10.99 -32.12 19.68
N ARG A 52 -10.14 -31.19 20.13
CA ARG A 52 -8.79 -31.53 20.62
C ARG A 52 -8.91 -32.16 22.02
N ASP A 53 -8.03 -33.12 22.32
CA ASP A 53 -7.96 -33.77 23.63
C ASP A 53 -7.19 -32.94 24.68
N LYS A 54 -6.43 -31.93 24.22
CA LYS A 54 -5.63 -31.06 25.08
C LYS A 54 -6.05 -29.61 24.92
N GLU A 55 -5.94 -28.86 25.98
CA GLU A 55 -6.14 -27.42 25.94
C GLU A 55 -5.20 -26.75 24.93
N ALA A 56 -5.65 -25.59 24.42
CA ALA A 56 -4.91 -24.86 23.38
C ALA A 56 -3.56 -24.28 23.86
N GLY A 57 -3.29 -24.30 25.17
CA GLY A 57 -2.08 -23.70 25.76
C GLY A 57 -2.03 -22.18 25.61
N ILE A 58 -3.19 -21.55 25.42
CA ILE A 58 -3.30 -20.08 25.40
C ILE A 58 -3.36 -19.60 26.85
N PRO A 59 -2.47 -18.67 27.27
CA PRO A 59 -2.50 -18.16 28.63
C PRO A 59 -3.81 -17.44 28.93
N GLY A 60 -4.40 -17.71 30.07
CA GLY A 60 -5.49 -16.93 30.58
C GLY A 60 -4.96 -15.70 31.29
N LEU A 61 -5.50 -14.53 30.94
CA LEU A 61 -5.17 -13.25 31.55
C LEU A 61 -6.45 -12.52 31.88
N SER A 62 -6.44 -11.79 32.98
CA SER A 62 -7.50 -10.82 33.23
C SER A 62 -7.41 -9.64 32.24
N GLU A 63 -8.52 -8.93 32.01
CA GLU A 63 -8.51 -7.75 31.15
C GLU A 63 -7.43 -6.72 31.55
N PRO A 64 -7.25 -6.36 32.84
CA PRO A 64 -6.18 -5.43 33.23
C PRO A 64 -4.78 -5.94 32.91
N GLU A 65 -4.51 -7.23 33.03
CA GLU A 65 -3.21 -7.81 32.69
C GLU A 65 -2.95 -7.76 31.18
N ALA A 66 -3.93 -8.17 30.38
CA ALA A 66 -3.84 -8.11 28.93
C ALA A 66 -3.63 -6.67 28.43
N VAL A 67 -4.44 -5.72 28.90
CA VAL A 67 -4.33 -4.31 28.52
C VAL A 67 -2.96 -3.74 28.91
N ARG A 68 -2.53 -3.97 30.15
CA ARG A 68 -1.22 -3.46 30.62
C ARG A 68 -0.05 -4.05 29.86
N HIS A 69 -0.11 -5.35 29.53
CA HIS A 69 0.89 -6.04 28.72
C HIS A 69 1.05 -5.34 27.36
N PHE A 70 -0.03 -5.21 26.60
CA PHE A 70 0.03 -4.58 25.27
C PHE A 70 0.36 -3.09 25.31
N VAL A 71 -0.10 -2.35 26.33
CA VAL A 71 0.29 -0.95 26.53
C VAL A 71 1.79 -0.82 26.77
N ARG A 72 2.39 -1.68 27.61
CA ARG A 72 3.84 -1.66 27.85
C ARG A 72 4.62 -2.01 26.59
N LEU A 73 4.21 -3.04 25.83
CA LEU A 73 4.82 -3.38 24.54
C LEU A 73 4.72 -2.23 23.53
N SER A 74 3.60 -1.54 23.51
CA SER A 74 3.41 -0.41 22.59
C SER A 74 4.37 0.75 22.88
N GLN A 75 4.80 0.92 24.13
CA GLN A 75 5.78 1.94 24.53
C GLN A 75 7.21 1.62 24.07
N TRP A 76 7.49 0.36 23.71
CA TRP A 76 8.79 -0.05 23.20
C TRP A 76 8.92 0.17 21.69
N ASN A 77 7.83 0.40 21.02
CA ASN A 77 7.77 0.62 19.59
C ASN A 77 7.56 2.09 19.24
N HIS A 78 7.98 2.46 18.04
CA HIS A 78 7.59 3.72 17.45
C HIS A 78 6.14 3.66 16.97
N ASN A 79 5.44 4.78 17.11
CA ASN A 79 4.10 4.95 16.55
C ASN A 79 3.92 6.38 16.05
N ILE A 80 2.97 6.56 15.13
CA ILE A 80 2.78 7.83 14.44
C ILE A 80 2.25 8.96 15.34
N GLU A 81 1.66 8.61 16.49
CA GLU A 81 1.19 9.59 17.48
C GLU A 81 2.34 10.18 18.30
N THR A 82 3.44 9.46 18.47
CA THR A 82 4.58 9.93 19.27
C THR A 82 5.68 10.56 18.45
N GLY A 83 5.75 10.31 17.13
CA GLY A 83 6.80 10.88 16.29
C GLY A 83 6.73 10.39 14.85
N PHE A 84 7.60 10.92 14.03
CA PHE A 84 7.77 10.45 12.66
C PHE A 84 8.55 9.14 12.66
N TYR A 85 8.15 8.23 11.76
CA TYR A 85 8.99 7.10 11.39
C TYR A 85 8.70 6.68 9.94
N PRO A 86 9.71 6.30 9.18
CA PRO A 86 9.53 5.66 7.88
C PRO A 86 9.25 4.16 8.06
N LEU A 87 8.68 3.53 7.05
CA LEU A 87 8.50 2.10 7.00
C LEU A 87 8.85 1.60 5.59
N GLY A 88 10.05 1.03 5.44
CA GLY A 88 10.56 0.55 4.16
C GLY A 88 10.44 1.61 3.05
N SER A 89 9.69 1.31 2.00
CA SER A 89 9.40 2.22 0.88
C SER A 89 8.24 3.19 1.16
N CYS A 90 7.85 3.40 2.40
CA CYS A 90 6.65 4.17 2.76
C CYS A 90 6.92 5.14 3.88
N THR A 91 6.71 6.43 3.64
CA THR A 91 6.59 7.41 4.72
C THR A 91 5.29 7.18 5.48
N MET A 92 5.39 6.92 6.77
CA MET A 92 4.20 6.77 7.62
C MET A 92 3.57 8.13 7.87
N LYS A 93 2.28 8.23 7.61
CA LYS A 93 1.46 9.44 7.76
C LYS A 93 0.66 9.38 9.03
N TYR A 94 0.42 10.54 9.64
CA TYR A 94 -0.57 10.64 10.69
C TYR A 94 -1.95 10.24 10.16
N ASN A 95 -2.63 9.32 10.84
CA ASN A 95 -3.99 8.91 10.48
C ASN A 95 -5.01 9.80 11.19
N PRO A 96 -5.73 10.69 10.48
CA PRO A 96 -6.65 11.64 11.11
C PRO A 96 -7.73 10.95 11.93
N ARG A 97 -7.98 11.45 13.15
CA ARG A 97 -8.98 10.87 14.07
C ARG A 97 -10.40 10.92 13.52
N VAL A 98 -10.71 11.88 12.64
CA VAL A 98 -12.01 11.93 11.96
C VAL A 98 -12.28 10.67 11.14
N ASN A 99 -11.27 10.10 10.50
CA ASN A 99 -11.40 8.86 9.74
C ASN A 99 -11.85 7.70 10.66
N GLU A 100 -11.26 7.62 11.86
CA GLU A 100 -11.63 6.61 12.86
C GLU A 100 -13.04 6.84 13.42
N GLN A 101 -13.46 8.08 13.57
CA GLN A 101 -14.82 8.41 14.02
C GLN A 101 -15.86 8.01 12.96
N VAL A 102 -15.59 8.29 11.68
CA VAL A 102 -16.50 7.96 10.58
C VAL A 102 -16.71 6.45 10.48
N VAL A 103 -15.64 5.65 10.47
CA VAL A 103 -15.79 4.19 10.30
C VAL A 103 -16.42 3.49 11.50
N ARG A 104 -16.50 4.16 12.66
CA ARG A 104 -17.18 3.65 13.86
C ARG A 104 -18.67 4.01 13.91
N LEU A 105 -19.19 4.77 12.96
CA LEU A 105 -20.62 5.03 12.88
C LEU A 105 -21.38 3.70 12.75
N PRO A 106 -22.46 3.49 13.51
CA PRO A 106 -23.18 2.20 13.55
C PRO A 106 -23.59 1.70 12.16
N GLY A 107 -24.00 2.61 11.28
CA GLY A 107 -24.37 2.28 9.89
C GLY A 107 -23.22 1.82 9.02
N LEU A 108 -21.96 1.93 9.46
CA LEU A 108 -20.78 1.45 8.76
C LEU A 108 -20.08 0.31 9.54
N ALA A 109 -20.05 0.39 10.87
CA ALA A 109 -19.34 -0.56 11.73
C ALA A 109 -20.13 -1.85 12.00
N HIS A 110 -21.45 -1.79 12.02
CA HIS A 110 -22.32 -2.91 12.39
C HIS A 110 -22.99 -3.60 11.19
N ILE A 111 -22.41 -3.41 10.00
CA ILE A 111 -22.86 -4.07 8.78
C ILE A 111 -21.69 -4.84 8.14
N HIS A 112 -22.03 -5.80 7.28
CA HIS A 112 -21.07 -6.43 6.39
C HIS A 112 -21.44 -6.09 4.94
N PRO A 113 -20.51 -5.68 4.07
CA PRO A 113 -20.83 -5.28 2.70
C PRO A 113 -21.46 -6.39 1.86
N ASP A 114 -21.20 -7.65 2.17
CA ASP A 114 -21.75 -8.81 1.48
C ASP A 114 -23.14 -9.25 2.03
N GLN A 115 -23.77 -8.44 2.89
CA GLN A 115 -25.18 -8.60 3.25
C GLN A 115 -26.08 -8.35 2.03
N PRO A 116 -27.38 -8.72 2.07
CA PRO A 116 -28.29 -8.40 0.97
C PRO A 116 -28.20 -6.92 0.59
N GLU A 117 -28.01 -6.64 -0.69
CA GLU A 117 -27.71 -5.29 -1.24
C GLU A 117 -28.69 -4.22 -0.76
N THR A 118 -29.97 -4.59 -0.57
CA THR A 118 -30.99 -3.67 -0.07
C THR A 118 -30.73 -3.16 1.34
N THR A 119 -29.92 -3.83 2.11
CA THR A 119 -29.59 -3.47 3.51
C THR A 119 -28.30 -2.66 3.62
N VAL A 120 -27.50 -2.57 2.56
CA VAL A 120 -26.15 -1.95 2.56
C VAL A 120 -25.99 -0.86 1.49
N GLN A 121 -27.09 -0.35 0.95
CA GLN A 121 -27.07 0.65 -0.14
C GLN A 121 -26.21 1.88 0.18
N GLY A 122 -26.19 2.35 1.42
CA GLY A 122 -25.37 3.49 1.83
C GLY A 122 -23.87 3.20 1.74
N THR A 123 -23.45 2.01 2.14
CA THR A 123 -22.03 1.59 2.03
C THR A 123 -21.63 1.40 0.58
N LEU A 124 -22.47 0.75 -0.22
CA LEU A 124 -22.22 0.58 -1.66
C LEU A 124 -22.16 1.94 -2.38
N ALA A 125 -23.02 2.88 -1.99
CA ALA A 125 -22.96 4.25 -2.52
C ALA A 125 -21.63 4.93 -2.22
N LEU A 126 -21.16 4.89 -0.98
CA LEU A 126 -19.88 5.49 -0.59
C LEU A 126 -18.68 4.85 -1.31
N LEU A 127 -18.70 3.53 -1.49
CA LEU A 127 -17.65 2.83 -2.21
C LEU A 127 -17.68 3.16 -3.71
N HIS A 128 -18.86 3.26 -4.31
CA HIS A 128 -19.01 3.70 -5.69
C HIS A 128 -18.52 5.15 -5.88
N GLU A 129 -18.87 6.04 -4.97
CA GLU A 129 -18.36 7.42 -4.99
C GLU A 129 -16.84 7.45 -4.87
N LEU A 130 -16.25 6.60 -4.01
CA LEU A 130 -14.80 6.49 -3.90
C LEU A 130 -14.16 6.04 -5.23
N GLN A 131 -14.77 5.08 -5.95
CA GLN A 131 -14.30 4.69 -7.28
C GLN A 131 -14.26 5.89 -8.25
N GLN A 132 -15.33 6.70 -8.25
CA GLN A 132 -15.43 7.90 -9.08
C GLN A 132 -14.37 8.95 -8.68
N TRP A 133 -14.19 9.21 -7.39
CA TRP A 133 -13.18 10.16 -6.91
C TRP A 133 -11.76 9.74 -7.27
N LEU A 134 -11.43 8.45 -7.10
CA LEU A 134 -10.11 7.95 -7.46
C LEU A 134 -9.86 8.05 -8.96
N GLY A 135 -10.86 7.77 -9.79
CA GLY A 135 -10.81 7.98 -11.23
C GLY A 135 -10.59 9.46 -11.59
N GLU A 136 -11.38 10.37 -11.03
CA GLU A 136 -11.27 11.81 -11.28
C GLU A 136 -9.91 12.38 -10.85
N ILE A 137 -9.41 11.98 -9.67
CA ILE A 137 -8.12 12.43 -9.14
C ILE A 137 -6.97 12.01 -10.05
N THR A 138 -7.07 10.84 -10.67
CA THR A 138 -5.98 10.23 -11.44
C THR A 138 -6.17 10.30 -12.95
N GLY A 139 -7.35 10.72 -13.43
CA GLY A 139 -7.66 10.87 -14.86
C GLY A 139 -8.02 9.55 -15.55
N PHE A 140 -8.60 8.59 -14.82
CA PHE A 140 -9.07 7.32 -15.35
C PHE A 140 -10.59 7.20 -15.26
N SER A 141 -11.17 6.39 -16.15
CA SER A 141 -12.63 6.21 -16.23
C SER A 141 -13.16 5.06 -15.34
N HIS A 142 -12.30 4.12 -14.96
CA HIS A 142 -12.70 2.93 -14.22
C HIS A 142 -11.81 2.68 -13.00
N CYS A 143 -12.36 2.02 -11.97
CA CYS A 143 -11.66 1.70 -10.74
C CYS A 143 -12.18 0.41 -10.11
N THR A 144 -11.28 -0.51 -9.76
CA THR A 144 -11.57 -1.63 -8.86
C THR A 144 -11.03 -1.35 -7.47
N LEU A 145 -11.81 -1.68 -6.45
CA LEU A 145 -11.43 -1.52 -5.03
C LEU A 145 -10.92 -2.81 -4.40
N GLN A 146 -10.95 -3.93 -5.12
CA GLN A 146 -10.65 -5.25 -4.55
C GLN A 146 -9.24 -5.38 -3.98
N PRO A 147 -8.15 -4.93 -4.66
CA PRO A 147 -6.81 -5.23 -4.19
C PRO A 147 -6.55 -4.70 -2.78
N ALA A 148 -6.05 -5.58 -1.89
CA ALA A 148 -5.87 -5.32 -0.48
C ALA A 148 -4.57 -4.58 -0.13
N ALA A 149 -3.66 -4.42 -1.09
CA ALA A 149 -2.36 -3.78 -0.91
C ALA A 149 -1.79 -3.30 -2.24
N GLY A 150 -0.69 -2.52 -2.22
CA GLY A 150 -0.02 -2.05 -3.43
C GLY A 150 0.46 -3.19 -4.32
N ALA A 151 1.24 -4.12 -3.79
CA ALA A 151 1.72 -5.30 -4.54
C ALA A 151 0.56 -6.17 -5.10
N HIS A 152 -0.56 -6.23 -4.40
CA HIS A 152 -1.77 -6.89 -4.90
C HIS A 152 -2.40 -6.10 -6.06
N GLY A 153 -2.37 -4.76 -5.99
CA GLY A 153 -2.76 -3.89 -7.11
C GLY A 153 -1.85 -4.03 -8.33
N GLU A 154 -0.52 -4.14 -8.10
CA GLU A 154 0.45 -4.41 -9.16
C GLU A 154 0.11 -5.70 -9.91
N TRP A 155 -0.04 -6.79 -9.17
CA TRP A 155 -0.39 -8.09 -9.74
C TRP A 155 -1.73 -8.05 -10.48
N THR A 156 -2.76 -7.41 -9.90
CA THR A 156 -4.07 -7.24 -10.53
C THR A 156 -3.98 -6.47 -11.85
N GLY A 157 -3.24 -5.36 -11.88
CA GLY A 157 -3.03 -4.58 -13.10
C GLY A 157 -2.36 -5.39 -14.21
N LEU A 158 -1.33 -6.16 -13.87
CA LEU A 158 -0.67 -7.04 -14.85
C LEU A 158 -1.54 -8.21 -15.30
N MET A 159 -2.39 -8.77 -14.44
CA MET A 159 -3.38 -9.78 -14.85
C MET A 159 -4.37 -9.20 -15.86
N MET A 160 -4.87 -7.99 -15.67
CA MET A 160 -5.75 -7.32 -16.63
C MET A 160 -5.03 -7.07 -17.96
N ILE A 161 -3.78 -6.61 -17.92
CA ILE A 161 -2.94 -6.45 -19.13
C ILE A 161 -2.76 -7.80 -19.85
N ARG A 162 -2.46 -8.87 -19.11
CA ARG A 162 -2.35 -10.22 -19.69
C ARG A 162 -3.62 -10.64 -20.38
N ALA A 163 -4.78 -10.49 -19.71
CA ALA A 163 -6.07 -10.82 -20.26
C ALA A 163 -6.41 -9.98 -21.53
N ALA A 164 -6.07 -8.69 -21.53
CA ALA A 164 -6.25 -7.82 -22.68
C ALA A 164 -5.37 -8.24 -23.87
N LEU A 165 -4.11 -8.62 -23.60
CA LEU A 165 -3.21 -9.16 -24.63
C LEU A 165 -3.74 -10.47 -25.21
N ASP A 166 -4.22 -11.39 -24.37
CA ASP A 166 -4.78 -12.66 -24.79
C ASP A 166 -6.06 -12.48 -25.64
N ALA A 167 -6.93 -11.57 -25.22
CA ALA A 167 -8.18 -11.27 -25.93
C ALA A 167 -7.96 -10.70 -27.34
N ARG A 168 -6.88 -9.96 -27.55
CA ARG A 168 -6.53 -9.43 -28.89
C ARG A 168 -5.62 -10.35 -29.71
N GLY A 169 -5.28 -11.56 -29.20
CA GLY A 169 -4.44 -12.54 -29.89
C GLY A 169 -2.94 -12.36 -29.73
N ASP A 170 -2.51 -11.55 -28.78
CA ASP A 170 -1.12 -11.17 -28.48
C ASP A 170 -0.51 -11.96 -27.32
N SER A 171 -0.94 -13.19 -27.08
CA SER A 171 -0.48 -14.05 -25.99
C SER A 171 1.04 -14.31 -25.98
N HIS A 172 1.71 -14.12 -27.11
CA HIS A 172 3.16 -14.26 -27.26
C HIS A 172 3.93 -13.14 -26.51
N ARG A 173 3.30 -11.98 -26.28
CA ARG A 173 3.93 -10.85 -25.60
C ARG A 173 4.10 -11.15 -24.10
N ASN A 174 5.32 -11.32 -23.66
CA ASN A 174 5.64 -11.68 -22.26
C ASN A 174 6.77 -10.84 -21.64
N LYS A 175 7.29 -9.86 -22.36
CA LYS A 175 8.37 -9.00 -21.88
C LYS A 175 7.82 -7.77 -21.18
N VAL A 176 8.19 -7.58 -19.90
CA VAL A 176 7.87 -6.40 -19.09
C VAL A 176 9.14 -5.58 -18.92
N LEU A 177 9.10 -4.33 -19.36
CA LEU A 177 10.19 -3.38 -19.16
C LEU A 177 10.06 -2.73 -17.79
N VAL A 178 11.15 -2.61 -17.05
CA VAL A 178 11.15 -2.08 -15.68
C VAL A 178 12.35 -1.17 -15.51
N PRO A 179 12.20 0.14 -15.20
CA PRO A 179 13.31 1.01 -14.89
C PRO A 179 14.12 0.52 -13.69
N ASP A 180 15.42 0.75 -13.68
CA ASP A 180 16.33 0.39 -12.59
C ASP A 180 16.03 1.11 -11.26
N SER A 181 15.25 2.19 -11.32
CA SER A 181 14.73 2.91 -10.16
C SER A 181 13.41 2.34 -9.63
N ALA A 182 12.86 1.25 -10.22
CA ALA A 182 11.58 0.69 -9.83
C ALA A 182 11.65 -0.03 -8.48
N HIS A 183 10.50 -0.17 -7.83
CA HIS A 183 10.37 -0.95 -6.61
C HIS A 183 10.56 -2.46 -6.92
N GLY A 184 11.20 -3.18 -6.00
CA GLY A 184 11.50 -4.61 -6.19
C GLY A 184 10.28 -5.53 -6.34
N THR A 185 9.07 -5.07 -5.99
CA THR A 185 7.83 -5.84 -6.21
C THR A 185 7.37 -5.82 -7.67
N ASN A 186 7.76 -4.84 -8.48
CA ASN A 186 7.37 -4.79 -9.88
C ASN A 186 7.84 -6.02 -10.67
N PRO A 187 9.14 -6.40 -10.63
CA PRO A 187 9.59 -7.65 -11.25
C PRO A 187 8.90 -8.90 -10.67
N ALA A 188 8.64 -8.93 -9.36
CA ALA A 188 7.97 -10.06 -8.72
C ALA A 188 6.54 -10.24 -9.21
N SER A 189 5.80 -9.15 -9.36
CA SER A 189 4.42 -9.16 -9.90
C SER A 189 4.38 -9.61 -11.36
N ALA A 190 5.36 -9.20 -12.17
CA ALA A 190 5.50 -9.67 -13.56
C ALA A 190 5.76 -11.18 -13.61
N ALA A 191 6.65 -11.69 -12.76
CA ALA A 191 6.94 -13.12 -12.68
C ALA A 191 5.73 -13.95 -12.28
N LEU A 192 4.89 -13.46 -11.35
CA LEU A 192 3.63 -14.11 -10.96
C LEU A 192 2.62 -14.21 -12.12
N CYS A 193 2.69 -13.29 -13.09
CA CYS A 193 1.86 -13.32 -14.30
C CYS A 193 2.50 -14.11 -15.46
N GLY A 194 3.59 -14.86 -15.20
CA GLY A 194 4.31 -15.63 -16.21
C GLY A 194 5.07 -14.77 -17.23
N MET A 195 5.37 -13.51 -16.87
CA MET A 195 6.10 -12.57 -17.71
C MET A 195 7.58 -12.48 -17.28
N THR A 196 8.46 -12.10 -18.21
CA THR A 196 9.89 -11.88 -17.97
C THR A 196 10.20 -10.39 -17.92
N THR A 197 11.03 -9.98 -16.98
CA THR A 197 11.41 -8.57 -16.84
C THR A 197 12.71 -8.26 -17.54
N VAL A 198 12.79 -7.07 -18.13
CA VAL A 198 14.01 -6.48 -18.68
C VAL A 198 14.19 -5.12 -18.04
N GLU A 199 15.34 -4.93 -17.41
CA GLU A 199 15.72 -3.68 -16.76
C GLU A 199 16.07 -2.62 -17.80
N ILE A 200 15.54 -1.40 -17.64
CA ILE A 200 15.86 -0.22 -18.42
C ILE A 200 16.68 0.72 -17.54
N LYS A 201 17.83 1.12 -18.02
CA LYS A 201 18.74 2.01 -17.28
C LYS A 201 18.21 3.43 -17.21
N SER A 202 18.59 4.10 -16.14
CA SER A 202 18.35 5.53 -15.98
C SER A 202 19.50 6.36 -16.53
N THR A 203 19.17 7.57 -16.97
CA THR A 203 20.17 8.62 -17.29
C THR A 203 20.90 9.09 -16.02
N PRO A 204 22.01 9.81 -16.13
CA PRO A 204 22.69 10.42 -14.98
C PRO A 204 21.79 11.35 -14.15
N GLU A 205 20.72 11.86 -14.73
CA GLU A 205 19.71 12.70 -14.05
C GLU A 205 18.64 11.88 -13.30
N GLY A 206 18.72 10.55 -13.35
CA GLY A 206 17.83 9.64 -12.65
C GLY A 206 16.45 9.48 -13.30
N ARG A 207 16.37 9.59 -14.63
CA ARG A 207 15.16 9.39 -15.44
C ARG A 207 15.37 8.22 -16.40
N VAL A 208 14.30 7.72 -16.97
CA VAL A 208 14.37 6.67 -17.99
C VAL A 208 15.21 7.13 -19.18
N ASP A 209 16.18 6.34 -19.59
CA ASP A 209 16.94 6.57 -20.81
C ASP A 209 16.09 6.15 -22.02
N LEU A 210 15.69 7.14 -22.83
CA LEU A 210 14.84 6.90 -24.01
C LEU A 210 15.53 6.06 -25.09
N ASP A 211 16.85 6.14 -25.23
CA ASP A 211 17.56 5.36 -26.22
C ASP A 211 17.68 3.90 -25.78
N GLU A 212 17.92 3.68 -24.48
CA GLU A 212 17.85 2.34 -23.87
C GLU A 212 16.44 1.76 -23.98
N LEU A 213 15.40 2.54 -23.68
CA LEU A 213 14.01 2.11 -23.86
C LEU A 213 13.74 1.66 -25.30
N LYS A 214 14.08 2.49 -26.29
CA LYS A 214 13.89 2.19 -27.73
C LYS A 214 14.61 0.92 -28.16
N ALA A 215 15.82 0.68 -27.63
CA ALA A 215 16.59 -0.53 -27.95
C ALA A 215 15.90 -1.82 -27.47
N HIS A 216 15.03 -1.73 -26.46
CA HIS A 216 14.30 -2.88 -25.91
C HIS A 216 12.85 -3.01 -26.42
N LEU A 217 12.35 -2.03 -27.18
CA LEU A 217 11.01 -2.09 -27.77
C LEU A 217 10.99 -3.04 -28.97
N ASP A 218 10.23 -4.11 -28.84
CA ASP A 218 9.99 -5.09 -29.92
C ASP A 218 8.58 -5.71 -29.83
N GLY A 219 8.27 -6.62 -30.73
CA GLY A 219 6.97 -7.29 -30.77
C GLY A 219 6.64 -8.19 -29.58
N ASN A 220 7.56 -8.42 -28.64
CA ASN A 220 7.34 -9.23 -27.44
C ASN A 220 7.01 -8.37 -26.20
N VAL A 221 7.07 -7.04 -26.30
CA VAL A 221 6.76 -6.17 -25.17
C VAL A 221 5.29 -6.28 -24.80
N ALA A 222 5.04 -6.73 -23.58
CA ALA A 222 3.71 -6.81 -22.96
C ALA A 222 3.36 -5.50 -22.25
N ALA A 223 4.31 -4.99 -21.45
CA ALA A 223 4.12 -3.77 -20.68
C ALA A 223 5.44 -3.08 -20.31
N LEU A 224 5.34 -1.81 -19.98
CA LEU A 224 6.29 -1.08 -19.15
C LEU A 224 5.67 -0.87 -17.78
N MET A 225 6.37 -1.23 -16.68
CA MET A 225 5.99 -0.87 -15.32
C MET A 225 6.85 0.28 -14.84
N MET A 226 6.24 1.39 -14.45
CA MET A 226 7.00 2.54 -13.97
C MET A 226 6.33 3.27 -12.83
N THR A 227 7.15 3.91 -12.00
CA THR A 227 6.73 4.78 -10.91
C THR A 227 7.00 6.23 -11.32
N ASN A 228 6.00 7.10 -11.28
CA ASN A 228 6.20 8.52 -11.55
C ASN A 228 5.46 9.39 -10.51
N PRO A 229 6.16 10.25 -9.73
CA PRO A 229 7.62 10.37 -9.63
C PRO A 229 8.29 9.06 -9.19
N ASN A 230 9.53 8.85 -9.61
CA ASN A 230 10.24 7.63 -9.29
C ASN A 230 10.70 7.56 -7.82
N THR A 231 11.29 6.44 -7.40
CA THR A 231 11.73 6.19 -6.01
C THR A 231 12.91 7.05 -5.57
N THR A 232 13.51 7.82 -6.46
CA THR A 232 14.54 8.81 -6.12
C THR A 232 14.00 10.23 -5.98
N GLY A 233 12.68 10.40 -6.12
CA GLY A 233 11.98 11.68 -6.04
C GLY A 233 11.99 12.48 -7.34
N MET A 234 12.49 11.94 -8.44
CA MET A 234 12.55 12.64 -9.72
C MET A 234 11.27 12.40 -10.53
N PHE A 235 10.73 13.46 -11.13
CA PHE A 235 9.58 13.36 -12.02
C PHE A 235 10.06 13.01 -13.43
N GLU A 236 9.45 11.99 -14.03
CA GLU A 236 9.70 11.59 -15.40
C GLU A 236 9.00 12.56 -16.35
N SER A 237 9.79 13.51 -16.88
CA SER A 237 9.26 14.57 -17.76
C SER A 237 8.87 14.04 -19.14
N ASP A 238 9.48 12.97 -19.58
CA ASP A 238 9.27 12.39 -20.90
C ASP A 238 8.18 11.32 -20.91
N ILE A 239 7.37 11.25 -19.84
CA ILE A 239 6.34 10.24 -19.63
C ILE A 239 5.40 10.07 -20.83
N ALA A 240 4.97 11.17 -21.45
CA ALA A 240 4.06 11.10 -22.60
C ALA A 240 4.74 10.44 -23.81
N GLU A 241 6.03 10.73 -24.06
CA GLU A 241 6.81 10.10 -25.12
C GLU A 241 7.10 8.62 -24.81
N ILE A 242 7.41 8.29 -23.57
CA ILE A 242 7.60 6.91 -23.09
C ILE A 242 6.31 6.10 -23.34
N CYS A 243 5.16 6.61 -22.93
CA CYS A 243 3.87 5.94 -23.16
C CYS A 243 3.60 5.75 -24.65
N ARG A 244 3.80 6.78 -25.46
CA ARG A 244 3.63 6.72 -26.91
C ARG A 244 4.49 5.61 -27.55
N LEU A 245 5.75 5.54 -27.20
CA LEU A 245 6.69 4.55 -27.73
C LEU A 245 6.29 3.12 -27.35
N VAL A 246 5.87 2.90 -26.09
CA VAL A 246 5.41 1.59 -25.64
C VAL A 246 4.12 1.17 -26.36
N HIS A 247 3.18 2.10 -26.54
CA HIS A 247 1.92 1.82 -27.27
C HIS A 247 2.19 1.52 -28.75
N GLU A 248 3.10 2.25 -29.40
CA GLU A 248 3.49 1.97 -30.80
C GLU A 248 4.13 0.58 -30.95
N ALA A 249 4.86 0.12 -29.96
CA ALA A 249 5.35 -1.27 -29.91
C ALA A 249 4.25 -2.31 -29.60
N GLY A 250 3.03 -1.86 -29.28
CA GLY A 250 1.88 -2.69 -28.95
C GLY A 250 1.82 -3.15 -27.49
N GLY A 251 2.63 -2.59 -26.60
CA GLY A 251 2.60 -2.84 -25.16
C GLY A 251 1.62 -1.93 -24.42
N PHE A 252 1.46 -2.17 -23.12
CA PHE A 252 0.71 -1.32 -22.17
C PHE A 252 1.66 -0.61 -21.22
N VAL A 253 1.20 0.49 -20.61
CA VAL A 253 1.94 1.20 -19.56
C VAL A 253 1.20 1.04 -18.23
N TYR A 254 1.84 0.33 -17.32
CA TYR A 254 1.40 0.18 -15.94
C TYR A 254 2.07 1.23 -15.06
N GLY A 255 1.28 1.99 -14.30
CA GLY A 255 1.74 2.96 -13.32
C GLY A 255 1.78 2.38 -11.90
N ASP A 256 2.91 2.54 -11.23
CA ASP A 256 3.01 2.33 -9.79
C ASP A 256 2.63 3.63 -9.07
N GLY A 257 1.46 3.63 -8.43
CA GLY A 257 0.92 4.80 -7.74
C GLY A 257 1.40 4.98 -6.31
N ALA A 258 2.48 4.31 -5.91
CA ALA A 258 3.05 4.46 -4.57
C ALA A 258 3.38 5.93 -4.22
N ASN A 259 3.76 6.71 -5.21
CA ASN A 259 4.20 8.10 -5.07
C ASN A 259 3.14 9.13 -5.53
N LEU A 260 1.89 8.71 -5.65
CA LEU A 260 0.76 9.56 -6.09
C LEU A 260 0.58 10.83 -5.22
N ASN A 261 1.01 10.80 -3.96
CA ASN A 261 0.97 11.95 -3.06
C ASN A 261 1.71 13.19 -3.59
N ALA A 262 2.63 13.03 -4.53
CA ALA A 262 3.29 14.16 -5.21
C ALA A 262 2.48 14.76 -6.37
N LEU A 263 1.42 14.09 -6.81
CA LEU A 263 0.67 14.43 -8.02
C LEU A 263 -0.79 14.87 -7.74
N VAL A 264 -1.35 14.48 -6.60
CA VAL A 264 -2.77 14.75 -6.27
C VAL A 264 -3.13 16.22 -6.46
N GLY A 265 -4.13 16.46 -7.29
CA GLY A 265 -4.60 17.81 -7.61
C GLY A 265 -3.62 18.66 -8.44
N LYS A 266 -2.53 18.07 -8.95
CA LYS A 266 -1.53 18.75 -9.80
C LYS A 266 -1.40 18.13 -11.18
N ALA A 267 -1.46 16.81 -11.27
CA ALA A 267 -1.33 16.10 -12.52
C ALA A 267 -2.11 14.78 -12.46
N LYS A 268 -2.64 14.35 -13.59
CA LYS A 268 -3.46 13.16 -13.73
C LYS A 268 -2.67 12.10 -14.54
N PRO A 269 -2.22 11.01 -13.93
CA PRO A 269 -1.44 9.97 -14.61
C PRO A 269 -2.13 9.39 -15.85
N GLY A 270 -3.46 9.23 -15.82
CA GLY A 270 -4.22 8.74 -16.98
C GLY A 270 -4.12 9.66 -18.20
N GLU A 271 -4.04 10.98 -17.99
CA GLU A 271 -3.87 11.96 -19.08
C GLU A 271 -2.44 11.98 -19.65
N MET A 272 -1.48 11.33 -18.98
CA MET A 272 -0.09 11.20 -19.45
C MET A 272 0.12 9.99 -20.39
N GLY A 273 -0.92 9.12 -20.53
CA GLY A 273 -0.85 7.92 -21.36
C GLY A 273 -0.63 6.62 -20.59
N ILE A 274 -0.74 6.63 -19.27
CA ILE A 274 -0.72 5.41 -18.44
C ILE A 274 -2.06 4.66 -18.62
N ASP A 275 -2.02 3.33 -18.80
CA ASP A 275 -3.22 2.52 -19.07
C ASP A 275 -3.92 2.07 -17.79
N CYS A 276 -3.16 1.73 -16.76
CA CYS A 276 -3.69 1.46 -15.42
C CYS A 276 -2.67 1.83 -14.35
N LEU A 277 -3.17 2.10 -13.14
CA LEU A 277 -2.36 2.52 -12.02
C LEU A 277 -2.95 2.00 -10.71
N HIS A 278 -2.15 1.37 -9.86
CA HIS A 278 -2.60 1.08 -8.50
C HIS A 278 -2.42 2.30 -7.59
N ILE A 279 -3.24 2.39 -6.56
CA ILE A 279 -3.20 3.48 -5.59
C ILE A 279 -2.99 2.91 -4.20
N ASN A 280 -1.91 3.31 -3.52
CA ASN A 280 -1.72 2.98 -2.12
C ASN A 280 -2.53 3.96 -1.25
N VAL A 281 -3.75 3.60 -0.87
CA VAL A 281 -4.57 4.47 0.00
C VAL A 281 -3.94 4.70 1.37
N HIS A 282 -3.14 3.74 1.84
CA HIS A 282 -2.35 3.82 3.06
C HIS A 282 -1.09 4.72 2.95
N LYS A 283 -0.77 5.20 1.76
CA LYS A 283 0.25 6.23 1.52
C LYS A 283 -0.42 7.58 1.27
N THR A 284 -0.99 7.77 0.10
CA THR A 284 -1.54 9.05 -0.38
C THR A 284 -2.74 9.54 0.43
N PHE A 285 -3.62 8.64 0.88
CA PHE A 285 -4.86 9.00 1.57
C PHE A 285 -4.86 8.66 3.06
N SER A 286 -3.67 8.49 3.63
CA SER A 286 -3.42 8.46 5.08
C SER A 286 -4.26 7.45 5.86
N THR A 287 -4.54 6.28 5.27
CA THR A 287 -5.17 5.18 6.00
C THR A 287 -4.11 4.39 6.79
N PRO A 288 -4.50 3.67 7.85
CA PRO A 288 -3.59 2.77 8.54
C PRO A 288 -3.18 1.59 7.64
N HIS A 289 -2.03 0.96 7.98
CA HIS A 289 -1.58 -0.30 7.36
C HIS A 289 -2.21 -1.54 7.99
N GLY A 290 -3.21 -1.38 8.85
CA GLY A 290 -3.98 -2.46 9.44
C GLY A 290 -3.25 -3.35 10.44
N GLY A 291 -2.17 -2.86 11.06
CA GLY A 291 -1.50 -3.61 12.13
C GLY A 291 -0.89 -4.94 11.69
N GLY A 292 -0.33 -4.99 10.49
CA GLY A 292 0.31 -6.19 9.95
C GLY A 292 -0.25 -6.62 8.62
N GLY A 293 -0.97 -5.74 7.96
CA GLY A 293 -1.34 -6.11 6.65
C GLY A 293 -2.33 -5.24 5.92
N PRO A 294 -3.61 -5.28 6.19
CA PRO A 294 -4.52 -4.77 5.18
C PRO A 294 -4.43 -3.26 5.09
N GLY A 295 -3.85 -2.82 3.97
CA GLY A 295 -4.03 -1.48 3.47
C GLY A 295 -5.15 -1.49 2.44
N GLY A 296 -4.93 -0.82 1.32
CA GLY A 296 -5.76 -0.90 0.14
C GLY A 296 -4.92 -0.54 -1.07
N GLY A 297 -5.18 -1.22 -2.16
CA GLY A 297 -4.49 -1.02 -3.44
C GLY A 297 -5.46 -0.91 -4.61
N PRO A 298 -6.50 -0.03 -4.56
CA PRO A 298 -7.37 0.19 -5.71
C PRO A 298 -6.58 0.33 -7.00
N VAL A 299 -7.11 -0.20 -8.09
CA VAL A 299 -6.53 -0.04 -9.42
C VAL A 299 -7.49 0.75 -10.29
N VAL A 300 -7.00 1.85 -10.82
CA VAL A 300 -7.69 2.68 -11.81
C VAL A 300 -7.18 2.32 -13.20
N MET A 301 -8.04 2.41 -14.22
CA MET A 301 -7.69 2.01 -15.58
C MET A 301 -8.51 2.75 -16.63
N ASN A 302 -7.97 2.73 -17.86
CA ASN A 302 -8.67 3.25 -19.03
C ASN A 302 -9.66 2.22 -19.61
N GLU A 303 -10.39 2.63 -20.66
CA GLU A 303 -11.41 1.82 -21.35
C GLU A 303 -10.85 0.50 -21.91
N SER A 304 -9.57 0.46 -22.30
CA SER A 304 -8.99 -0.73 -22.93
C SER A 304 -8.83 -1.91 -21.95
N LEU A 305 -8.68 -1.62 -20.66
CA LEU A 305 -8.52 -2.62 -19.61
C LEU A 305 -9.80 -2.85 -18.78
N ALA A 306 -10.78 -1.96 -18.88
CA ALA A 306 -12.03 -2.04 -18.12
C ALA A 306 -12.80 -3.36 -18.29
N PRO A 307 -12.87 -4.00 -19.48
CA PRO A 307 -13.55 -5.29 -19.63
C PRO A 307 -12.96 -6.42 -18.77
N PHE A 308 -11.69 -6.32 -18.41
CA PHE A 308 -10.96 -7.35 -17.66
C PHE A 308 -10.94 -7.08 -16.15
N MET A 309 -11.64 -6.03 -15.69
CA MET A 309 -11.70 -5.65 -14.29
C MET A 309 -12.19 -6.80 -13.39
N PRO A 310 -11.58 -7.00 -12.20
CA PRO A 310 -12.03 -8.04 -11.28
C PRO A 310 -13.51 -7.95 -10.91
N THR A 311 -14.14 -9.11 -10.69
CA THR A 311 -15.45 -9.24 -10.05
C THR A 311 -15.29 -9.91 -8.67
N PRO A 312 -16.16 -9.62 -7.67
CA PRO A 312 -17.32 -8.71 -7.72
C PRO A 312 -16.94 -7.23 -7.80
N ARG A 313 -17.78 -6.44 -8.44
CA ARG A 313 -17.63 -4.97 -8.51
C ARG A 313 -18.96 -4.26 -8.25
N ILE A 314 -18.87 -2.99 -7.83
CA ILE A 314 -20.05 -2.18 -7.52
C ILE A 314 -20.44 -1.38 -8.77
N GLU A 315 -21.70 -1.47 -9.16
CA GLU A 315 -22.29 -0.69 -10.25
C GLU A 315 -23.55 0.03 -9.79
N LYS A 316 -23.80 1.21 -10.36
CA LYS A 316 -25.06 1.95 -10.16
C LYS A 316 -26.01 1.63 -11.30
N VAL A 317 -27.14 1.00 -10.96
CA VAL A 317 -28.17 0.59 -11.93
C VAL A 317 -29.52 1.16 -11.49
N GLU A 318 -30.15 1.96 -12.33
CA GLU A 318 -31.49 2.53 -12.08
C GLU A 318 -31.64 3.22 -10.71
N GLY A 319 -30.59 3.92 -10.27
CA GLY A 319 -30.60 4.67 -9.01
C GLY A 319 -30.26 3.82 -7.77
N SER A 320 -30.07 2.52 -7.91
CA SER A 320 -29.61 1.62 -6.85
C SER A 320 -28.18 1.14 -7.10
N TYR A 321 -27.50 0.67 -6.06
CA TYR A 321 -26.15 0.11 -6.16
C TYR A 321 -26.24 -1.41 -6.07
N ARG A 322 -25.57 -2.10 -6.98
CA ARG A 322 -25.54 -3.56 -7.07
C ARG A 322 -24.11 -4.08 -7.09
N ILE A 323 -23.95 -5.33 -6.66
CA ILE A 323 -22.71 -6.08 -6.73
C ILE A 323 -22.81 -7.01 -7.95
N VAL A 324 -22.03 -6.72 -8.98
CA VAL A 324 -21.91 -7.58 -10.17
C VAL A 324 -20.86 -8.64 -9.89
N ALA A 325 -21.30 -9.88 -9.71
CA ALA A 325 -20.44 -11.01 -9.37
C ALA A 325 -19.89 -11.75 -10.59
N ASP A 326 -20.66 -11.81 -11.66
CA ASP A 326 -20.34 -12.59 -12.85
C ASP A 326 -20.15 -11.68 -14.07
N ASP A 327 -18.96 -11.77 -14.67
CA ASP A 327 -18.64 -11.17 -15.95
C ASP A 327 -17.66 -12.10 -16.67
N PRO A 328 -18.03 -12.68 -17.83
CA PRO A 328 -17.20 -13.64 -18.53
C PRO A 328 -15.87 -13.08 -19.06
N THR A 329 -15.75 -11.77 -19.17
CA THR A 329 -14.50 -11.11 -19.62
C THR A 329 -13.57 -10.76 -18.46
N SER A 330 -14.09 -10.71 -17.23
CA SER A 330 -13.33 -10.42 -16.01
C SER A 330 -12.21 -11.43 -15.78
N ILE A 331 -11.11 -10.98 -15.18
CA ILE A 331 -10.06 -11.87 -14.66
C ILE A 331 -10.52 -12.70 -13.45
N GLY A 332 -11.78 -12.54 -13.02
CA GLY A 332 -12.32 -13.17 -11.82
C GLY A 332 -11.95 -12.43 -10.51
N PRO A 333 -12.29 -13.01 -9.36
CA PRO A 333 -12.04 -12.39 -8.06
C PRO A 333 -10.55 -12.45 -7.69
N VAL A 334 -10.02 -11.32 -7.27
CA VAL A 334 -8.66 -11.22 -6.70
C VAL A 334 -8.71 -11.14 -5.16
N LEU A 335 -9.90 -10.90 -4.60
CA LEU A 335 -10.18 -10.91 -3.15
C LEU A 335 -11.52 -11.58 -2.92
N GLY A 336 -11.74 -12.13 -1.72
CA GLY A 336 -13.01 -12.78 -1.33
C GLY A 336 -14.21 -11.84 -1.13
N SER A 337 -14.03 -10.53 -1.33
CA SER A 337 -15.07 -9.50 -1.20
C SER A 337 -14.77 -8.32 -2.12
N ILE A 338 -15.61 -7.27 -2.08
CA ILE A 338 -15.46 -6.05 -2.89
C ILE A 338 -14.26 -5.15 -2.50
N GLY A 339 -13.50 -5.51 -1.48
CA GLY A 339 -12.31 -4.78 -1.02
C GLY A 339 -12.19 -4.71 0.51
N GLN A 340 -11.15 -4.05 0.98
CA GLN A 340 -10.93 -3.77 2.41
C GLN A 340 -11.79 -2.58 2.85
N VAL A 341 -13.10 -2.80 3.00
CA VAL A 341 -14.13 -1.76 3.15
C VAL A 341 -13.79 -0.76 4.26
N GLY A 342 -13.38 -1.23 5.44
CA GLY A 342 -13.03 -0.34 6.55
C GLY A 342 -11.85 0.60 6.24
N VAL A 343 -10.88 0.16 5.43
CA VAL A 343 -9.75 0.98 4.97
C VAL A 343 -10.21 1.96 3.89
N LEU A 344 -11.01 1.49 2.95
CA LEU A 344 -11.55 2.30 1.84
C LEU A 344 -12.44 3.43 2.35
N LEU A 345 -13.27 3.18 3.36
CA LEU A 345 -14.10 4.20 4.01
C LEU A 345 -13.25 5.26 4.73
N ARG A 346 -12.10 4.89 5.30
CA ARG A 346 -11.16 5.87 5.86
C ARG A 346 -10.55 6.75 4.77
N ALA A 347 -10.19 6.17 3.62
CA ALA A 347 -9.72 6.93 2.46
C ALA A 347 -10.80 7.89 1.95
N ALA A 348 -12.04 7.43 1.84
CA ALA A 348 -13.16 8.28 1.45
C ALA A 348 -13.38 9.44 2.43
N ALA A 349 -13.34 9.18 3.74
CA ALA A 349 -13.42 10.22 4.77
C ALA A 349 -12.28 11.24 4.67
N TYR A 350 -11.06 10.79 4.40
CA TYR A 350 -9.89 11.65 4.20
C TYR A 350 -10.05 12.55 2.98
N ILE A 351 -10.43 11.99 1.83
CA ILE A 351 -10.66 12.74 0.59
C ILE A 351 -11.77 13.79 0.80
N ALA A 352 -12.88 13.37 1.41
CA ALA A 352 -14.00 14.25 1.70
C ALA A 352 -13.64 15.41 2.67
N ALA A 353 -12.77 15.13 3.66
CA ALA A 353 -12.32 16.14 4.62
C ALA A 353 -11.47 17.25 3.96
N PHE A 354 -10.67 16.91 2.96
CA PHE A 354 -9.95 17.90 2.16
C PHE A 354 -10.88 18.62 1.17
N GLY A 355 -11.80 17.88 0.56
CA GLY A 355 -12.63 18.37 -0.53
C GLY A 355 -11.81 18.72 -1.79
N LYS A 356 -12.50 18.95 -2.89
CA LYS A 356 -11.87 19.22 -4.20
C LYS A 356 -10.94 20.45 -4.19
N ASP A 357 -11.28 21.45 -3.40
CA ASP A 357 -10.56 22.74 -3.40
C ASP A 357 -9.23 22.69 -2.62
N HIS A 358 -9.04 21.70 -1.77
CA HIS A 358 -7.84 21.59 -0.92
C HIS A 358 -7.03 20.32 -1.11
N LEU A 359 -7.51 19.37 -1.90
CA LEU A 359 -6.84 18.09 -2.10
C LEU A 359 -5.41 18.24 -2.65
N HIS A 360 -5.18 19.28 -3.49
CA HIS A 360 -3.86 19.62 -4.03
C HIS A 360 -2.81 19.92 -2.97
N ARG A 361 -3.21 20.30 -1.73
CA ARG A 361 -2.27 20.58 -0.63
C ARG A 361 -1.48 19.36 -0.22
N ILE A 362 -1.99 18.16 -0.43
CA ILE A 362 -1.25 16.92 -0.19
C ILE A 362 0.06 16.93 -0.99
N ALA A 363 -0.02 17.29 -2.28
CA ALA A 363 1.14 17.36 -3.15
C ALA A 363 2.03 18.57 -2.82
N ASP A 364 1.43 19.74 -2.59
CA ASP A 364 2.16 20.96 -2.27
C ASP A 364 3.04 20.77 -1.02
N ASP A 365 2.45 20.25 0.07
CA ASP A 365 3.16 20.04 1.34
C ASP A 365 4.22 18.95 1.21
N SER A 366 3.92 17.86 0.49
CA SER A 366 4.88 16.78 0.26
C SER A 366 6.12 17.26 -0.48
N VAL A 367 5.92 18.03 -1.56
CA VAL A 367 7.02 18.56 -2.39
C VAL A 367 7.79 19.64 -1.63
N LEU A 368 7.10 20.52 -0.92
CA LEU A 368 7.73 21.58 -0.12
C LEU A 368 8.64 20.98 0.96
N ASN A 369 8.14 19.99 1.71
CA ASN A 369 8.88 19.35 2.80
C ASN A 369 10.13 18.65 2.30
N ALA A 370 10.05 17.88 1.21
CA ALA A 370 11.19 17.19 0.63
C ALA A 370 12.27 18.19 0.15
N ASN A 371 11.88 19.25 -0.53
CA ASN A 371 12.81 20.28 -1.02
C ASN A 371 13.39 21.13 0.13
N TYR A 372 12.64 21.37 1.21
CA TYR A 372 13.16 22.01 2.40
C TYR A 372 14.28 21.17 3.04
N ILE A 373 14.06 19.87 3.21
CA ILE A 373 15.07 18.93 3.75
C ILE A 373 16.29 18.91 2.82
N LEU A 374 16.09 18.78 1.52
CA LEU A 374 17.16 18.80 0.53
C LEU A 374 17.99 20.09 0.62
N ALA A 375 17.33 21.25 0.67
CA ALA A 375 18.00 22.55 0.79
C ALA A 375 18.84 22.69 2.06
N ARG A 376 18.36 22.10 3.18
CA ARG A 376 19.07 22.14 4.47
C ARG A 376 20.27 21.19 4.52
N LEU A 377 20.20 20.05 3.81
CA LEU A 377 21.19 18.97 3.91
C LEU A 377 22.19 18.91 2.74
N LYS A 378 21.92 19.55 1.61
CA LYS A 378 22.78 19.49 0.41
C LYS A 378 24.24 19.99 0.64
N GLY A 379 24.50 20.74 1.69
CA GLY A 379 25.86 21.16 2.08
C GLY A 379 26.62 20.13 2.91
N ALA A 380 25.89 19.23 3.57
CA ALA A 380 26.44 18.20 4.47
C ALA A 380 26.50 16.82 3.80
N TYR A 381 25.61 16.53 2.86
CA TYR A 381 25.51 15.24 2.15
C TYR A 381 25.67 15.41 0.65
N HIS A 382 26.10 14.35 0.00
CA HIS A 382 26.11 14.30 -1.45
C HIS A 382 24.68 14.10 -1.99
N VAL A 383 24.30 14.96 -2.93
CA VAL A 383 23.01 14.90 -3.66
C VAL A 383 23.32 14.34 -5.05
N PRO A 384 22.89 13.10 -5.38
CA PRO A 384 23.20 12.49 -6.66
C PRO A 384 22.46 13.14 -7.83
N PHE A 385 21.20 13.53 -7.63
CA PHE A 385 20.36 14.13 -8.66
C PHE A 385 20.13 15.61 -8.38
N GLN A 386 20.34 16.43 -9.40
CA GLN A 386 20.20 17.89 -9.31
C GLN A 386 18.77 18.32 -9.67
N GLY A 387 18.33 19.44 -9.09
CA GLY A 387 17.02 20.02 -9.37
C GLY A 387 16.03 19.89 -8.22
N ILE A 388 14.76 20.11 -8.55
CA ILE A 388 13.63 20.03 -7.60
C ILE A 388 13.16 18.58 -7.53
N CYS A 389 13.29 17.97 -6.36
CA CYS A 389 12.68 16.69 -6.09
C CYS A 389 11.16 16.83 -5.86
N LYS A 390 10.42 15.72 -5.94
CA LYS A 390 8.99 15.70 -5.66
C LYS A 390 8.74 15.41 -4.18
N HIS A 391 8.13 14.30 -3.83
CA HIS A 391 7.72 13.95 -2.46
C HIS A 391 8.86 13.46 -1.56
N GLU A 392 10.01 13.15 -2.13
CA GLU A 392 11.19 12.64 -1.41
C GLU A 392 12.49 13.13 -2.08
N CYS A 393 13.59 13.10 -1.34
CA CYS A 393 14.92 13.46 -1.84
C CYS A 393 15.92 12.37 -1.49
N LEU A 394 16.84 12.09 -2.42
CA LEU A 394 17.92 11.14 -2.21
C LEU A 394 19.19 11.85 -1.75
N LEU A 395 19.75 11.36 -0.66
CA LEU A 395 21.05 11.77 -0.12
C LEU A 395 21.94 10.54 -0.01
N THR A 396 23.22 10.68 -0.25
CA THR A 396 24.18 9.57 -0.11
C THR A 396 25.30 9.91 0.86
N ASP A 397 25.95 8.89 1.41
CA ASP A 397 27.08 9.00 2.33
C ASP A 397 28.44 9.27 1.65
N LYS A 398 28.46 9.60 0.35
CA LYS A 398 29.69 9.76 -0.43
C LYS A 398 30.71 10.73 0.20
N ILE A 399 30.22 11.75 0.91
CA ILE A 399 31.09 12.71 1.64
C ILE A 399 31.62 12.06 2.90
N GLN A 400 30.75 11.43 3.70
CA GLN A 400 31.05 10.83 5.00
C GLN A 400 31.92 9.57 4.87
N ASN A 401 31.72 8.82 3.78
CA ASN A 401 32.45 7.58 3.51
C ASN A 401 33.96 7.82 3.29
N ARG A 402 34.37 9.04 2.91
CA ARG A 402 35.80 9.45 2.87
C ARG A 402 36.46 9.37 4.25
N HIS A 403 35.67 9.38 5.31
CA HIS A 403 36.10 9.26 6.72
C HIS A 403 35.70 7.90 7.33
N GLY A 404 35.31 6.92 6.51
CA GLY A 404 34.89 5.59 6.93
C GLY A 404 33.49 5.51 7.55
N ILE A 405 32.69 6.59 7.48
CA ILE A 405 31.31 6.64 8.00
C ILE A 405 30.35 6.25 6.90
N LYS A 406 29.58 5.20 7.11
CA LYS A 406 28.60 4.66 6.17
C LYS A 406 27.18 5.08 6.54
N THR A 407 26.23 4.90 5.62
CA THR A 407 24.81 5.17 5.83
C THR A 407 24.26 4.48 7.08
N LEU A 408 24.68 3.25 7.37
CA LEU A 408 24.27 2.54 8.60
C LEU A 408 24.76 3.23 9.88
N ASP A 409 25.95 3.85 9.89
CA ASP A 409 26.46 4.59 11.04
C ASP A 409 25.66 5.88 11.26
N ILE A 410 25.27 6.53 10.17
CA ILE A 410 24.38 7.70 10.19
C ILE A 410 23.02 7.30 10.76
N ALA A 411 22.42 6.19 10.30
CA ALA A 411 21.16 5.69 10.80
C ALA A 411 21.21 5.38 12.30
N LYS A 412 22.26 4.70 12.78
CA LYS A 412 22.48 4.45 14.22
C LYS A 412 22.57 5.74 15.02
N ARG A 413 23.25 6.76 14.46
CA ARG A 413 23.35 8.05 15.16
C ARG A 413 22.02 8.81 15.19
N LEU A 414 21.19 8.67 14.17
CA LEU A 414 19.83 9.20 14.18
C LEU A 414 18.98 8.56 15.28
N ILE A 415 19.12 7.24 15.49
CA ILE A 415 18.44 6.52 16.59
C ILE A 415 18.87 7.08 17.95
N ASP A 416 20.17 7.33 18.16
CA ASP A 416 20.66 7.95 19.40
C ASP A 416 20.05 9.33 19.65
N LEU A 417 19.70 10.05 18.59
CA LEU A 417 19.09 11.38 18.64
C LEU A 417 17.56 11.33 18.72
N GLY A 418 16.97 10.13 18.79
CA GLY A 418 15.53 9.94 18.95
C GLY A 418 14.76 9.88 17.64
N PHE A 419 15.43 9.81 16.50
CA PHE A 419 14.78 9.59 15.20
C PHE A 419 14.74 8.10 14.88
N HIS A 420 13.68 7.68 14.20
CA HIS A 420 13.60 6.34 13.60
C HIS A 420 13.87 6.49 12.10
N PRO A 421 15.08 6.10 11.63
CA PRO A 421 15.50 6.26 10.22
C PRO A 421 14.95 5.14 9.34
#